data_b4aeb70e39257b0805b151be9a64008e
#
_entry.id   b4aeb70e39257b0805b151be9a64008e
#
_cell.length_a   1.000
_cell.length_b   1.000
_cell.length_c   1.000
_cell.angle_alpha   90.00
_cell.angle_beta   90.00
_cell.angle_gamma   90.00
#
_symmetry.space_group_name_H-M   'P 1'
#
loop_
_entity.id
_entity.type
_entity.pdbx_description
1 polymer ?
#
loop_
_entity_poly.entity_id
_entity_poly.type
_entity_poly.pdbx_seq_one_letter_code
_entity_poly.pdbx_strand_id
1 'polypeptide(L)'
;LGNALGINISNGPMENLNKQLYGTDTTKSLSKKHFIAGFLQGLLKKGQMSEDSVIYHVEERIKNAKAEIYKDNKIAGERFLNENASKPGVHVLPSGLQYKVIKEGNGRMPNRHSKVRVHYRGSLIDGKEFELGDTFLPTIDPKNPDLLSEEEELIMRKLQHSFLTSD
;
A
#
# COMPACT_ATOMS: atom_id res chain seq x y z
N LEU A 1 -23.69 -0.70 32.44
CA LEU A 1 -23.37 0.13 31.28
C LEU A 1 -21.88 0.48 31.25
N GLY A 2 -21.29 1.06 32.30
CA GLY A 2 -19.88 1.48 32.33
C GLY A 2 -18.91 0.33 32.13
N ASN A 3 -19.17 -0.84 32.67
CA ASN A 3 -18.33 -2.04 32.49
C ASN A 3 -18.37 -2.55 31.02
N ALA A 4 -19.55 -2.54 30.40
CA ALA A 4 -19.69 -2.93 28.99
C ALA A 4 -18.98 -1.96 28.03
N LEU A 5 -19.06 -0.66 28.31
CA LEU A 5 -18.31 0.36 27.55
C LEU A 5 -16.80 0.19 27.73
N GLY A 6 -16.33 -0.08 28.94
CA GLY A 6 -14.91 -0.31 29.22
C GLY A 6 -14.35 -1.53 28.49
N ILE A 7 -15.11 -2.62 28.38
CA ILE A 7 -14.75 -3.82 27.61
C ILE A 7 -14.70 -3.49 26.11
N ASN A 8 -15.68 -2.79 25.56
CA ASN A 8 -15.71 -2.40 24.16
C ASN A 8 -14.53 -1.49 23.77
N ILE A 9 -14.19 -0.52 24.61
CA ILE A 9 -13.05 0.39 24.38
C ILE A 9 -11.72 -0.40 24.44
N SER A 10 -11.60 -1.34 25.37
CA SER A 10 -10.40 -2.17 25.52
C SER A 10 -10.19 -3.13 24.34
N ASN A 11 -11.26 -3.76 23.85
CA ASN A 11 -11.20 -4.80 22.82
C ASN A 11 -11.32 -4.28 21.38
N GLY A 12 -11.53 -2.98 21.18
CA GLY A 12 -11.66 -2.38 19.88
C GLY A 12 -10.64 -1.25 19.67
N PRO A 13 -10.96 0.00 20.09
CA PRO A 13 -10.12 1.16 19.81
C PRO A 13 -8.69 1.05 20.33
N MET A 14 -8.51 0.53 21.54
CA MET A 14 -7.18 0.36 22.13
C MET A 14 -6.35 -0.70 21.43
N GLU A 15 -6.96 -1.82 21.05
CA GLU A 15 -6.29 -2.89 20.30
C GLU A 15 -5.91 -2.41 18.89
N ASN A 16 -6.80 -1.69 18.22
CA ASN A 16 -6.51 -1.08 16.93
C ASN A 16 -5.34 -0.09 17.02
N LEU A 17 -5.32 0.76 18.03
CA LEU A 17 -4.23 1.71 18.24
C LEU A 17 -2.90 0.99 18.56
N ASN A 18 -2.93 -0.08 19.35
CA ASN A 18 -1.76 -0.93 19.56
C ASN A 18 -1.20 -1.48 18.24
N LYS A 19 -2.08 -2.00 17.38
CA LYS A 19 -1.70 -2.53 16.07
C LYS A 19 -1.11 -1.45 15.15
N GLN A 20 -1.64 -0.24 15.19
CA GLN A 20 -1.10 0.87 14.41
C GLN A 20 0.28 1.34 14.91
N LEU A 21 0.52 1.31 16.23
CA LEU A 21 1.76 1.79 16.85
C LEU A 21 2.88 0.76 16.90
N TYR A 22 2.53 -0.52 16.98
CA TYR A 22 3.51 -1.59 17.24
C TYR A 22 3.44 -2.74 16.23
N GLY A 23 2.48 -2.71 15.28
CA GLY A 23 2.32 -3.75 14.28
C GLY A 23 2.04 -5.11 14.89
N THR A 24 2.90 -6.08 14.58
CA THR A 24 2.83 -7.45 15.11
C THR A 24 3.72 -7.66 16.33
N ASP A 25 4.41 -6.63 16.83
CA ASP A 25 5.26 -6.72 18.02
C ASP A 25 4.41 -6.81 19.30
N THR A 26 4.17 -8.03 19.75
CA THR A 26 3.37 -8.32 20.96
C THR A 26 4.10 -8.00 22.27
N THR A 27 5.39 -7.67 22.23
CA THR A 27 6.16 -7.31 23.43
C THR A 27 5.88 -5.87 23.87
N LYS A 28 5.32 -5.04 22.98
CA LYS A 28 4.96 -3.65 23.22
C LYS A 28 3.44 -3.46 23.25
N SER A 29 2.99 -2.62 24.14
CA SER A 29 1.59 -2.23 24.21
C SER A 29 1.39 -0.87 24.84
N LEU A 30 0.25 -0.24 24.52
CA LEU A 30 -0.21 0.96 25.22
C LEU A 30 -0.47 0.67 26.69
N SER A 31 0.00 1.56 27.55
CA SER A 31 -0.31 1.48 28.97
C SER A 31 -1.81 1.74 29.22
N LYS A 32 -2.52 0.71 29.66
CA LYS A 32 -3.95 0.81 30.02
C LYS A 32 -4.21 1.92 31.04
N LYS A 33 -3.31 2.07 32.00
CA LYS A 33 -3.40 3.11 33.03
C LYS A 33 -3.41 4.52 32.42
N HIS A 34 -2.46 4.80 31.52
CA HIS A 34 -2.36 6.11 30.90
C HIS A 34 -3.48 6.34 29.88
N PHE A 35 -3.89 5.31 29.15
CA PHE A 35 -5.04 5.39 28.25
C PHE A 35 -6.32 5.75 29.00
N ILE A 36 -6.63 5.07 30.11
CA ILE A 36 -7.81 5.34 30.92
C ILE A 36 -7.74 6.76 31.51
N ALA A 37 -6.58 7.17 32.02
CA ALA A 37 -6.40 8.52 32.57
C ALA A 37 -6.66 9.61 31.52
N GLY A 38 -6.10 9.46 30.32
CA GLY A 38 -6.33 10.40 29.22
C GLY A 38 -7.80 10.42 28.76
N PHE A 39 -8.43 9.25 28.67
CA PHE A 39 -9.85 9.13 28.34
C PHE A 39 -10.75 9.86 29.35
N LEU A 40 -10.50 9.66 30.64
CA LEU A 40 -11.25 10.36 31.71
C LEU A 40 -11.02 11.88 31.66
N GLN A 41 -9.79 12.32 31.43
CA GLN A 41 -9.48 13.74 31.29
C GLN A 41 -10.24 14.36 30.10
N GLY A 42 -10.32 13.67 28.98
CA GLY A 42 -11.08 14.09 27.80
C GLY A 42 -12.57 14.17 28.09
N LEU A 43 -13.18 13.17 28.73
CA LEU A 43 -14.59 13.18 29.11
C LEU A 43 -14.94 14.34 30.08
N LEU A 44 -14.04 14.62 31.01
CA LEU A 44 -14.23 15.69 31.99
C LEU A 44 -13.85 17.09 31.48
N LYS A 45 -13.42 17.20 30.21
CA LYS A 45 -12.89 18.42 29.59
C LYS A 45 -11.76 19.06 30.40
N LYS A 46 -10.93 18.23 31.06
CA LYS A 46 -9.77 18.63 31.86
C LYS A 46 -8.44 18.34 31.14
N GLY A 47 -8.48 18.12 29.86
CA GLY A 47 -7.28 17.93 29.04
C GLY A 47 -6.38 19.16 29.06
N GLN A 48 -5.06 18.93 29.10
CA GLN A 48 -4.07 20.01 29.12
C GLN A 48 -3.70 20.54 27.73
N MET A 49 -4.14 19.84 26.68
CA MET A 49 -3.82 20.16 25.28
C MET A 49 -5.10 20.52 24.52
N SER A 50 -4.97 21.41 23.55
CA SER A 50 -6.05 21.66 22.60
C SER A 50 -6.33 20.42 21.73
N GLU A 51 -7.55 20.32 21.21
CA GLU A 51 -7.96 19.20 20.35
C GLU A 51 -7.06 19.06 19.12
N ASP A 52 -6.77 20.17 18.44
CA ASP A 52 -5.87 20.18 17.26
C ASP A 52 -4.47 19.70 17.62
N SER A 53 -3.94 20.09 18.78
CA SER A 53 -2.62 19.64 19.24
C SER A 53 -2.61 18.15 19.54
N VAL A 54 -3.68 17.61 20.13
CA VAL A 54 -3.82 16.16 20.38
C VAL A 54 -3.85 15.39 19.06
N ILE A 55 -4.67 15.83 18.09
CA ILE A 55 -4.77 15.21 16.78
C ILE A 55 -3.40 15.19 16.11
N TYR A 56 -2.74 16.33 16.03
CA TYR A 56 -1.39 16.44 15.44
C TYR A 56 -0.38 15.46 16.06
N HIS A 57 -0.32 15.40 17.39
CA HIS A 57 0.62 14.49 18.06
C HIS A 57 0.29 13.02 17.85
N VAL A 58 -0.99 12.65 17.79
CA VAL A 58 -1.41 11.27 17.51
C VAL A 58 -1.04 10.87 16.08
N GLU A 59 -1.32 11.72 15.11
CA GLU A 59 -0.99 11.47 13.70
C GLU A 59 0.51 11.34 13.48
N GLU A 60 1.30 12.27 14.04
CA GLU A 60 2.77 12.21 14.00
C GLU A 60 3.30 10.92 14.65
N ARG A 61 2.74 10.52 15.78
CA ARG A 61 3.16 9.29 16.46
C ARG A 61 2.85 8.05 15.63
N ILE A 62 1.67 7.98 15.02
CA ILE A 62 1.28 6.87 14.14
C ILE A 62 2.15 6.83 12.89
N LYS A 63 2.41 7.98 12.27
CA LYS A 63 3.27 8.10 11.08
C LYS A 63 4.68 7.59 11.37
N ASN A 64 5.28 8.03 12.48
CA ASN A 64 6.61 7.61 12.89
C ASN A 64 6.67 6.11 13.24
N ALA A 65 5.64 5.60 13.91
CA ALA A 65 5.53 4.18 14.21
C ALA A 65 5.42 3.33 12.94
N LYS A 66 4.60 3.73 11.98
CA LYS A 66 4.50 3.07 10.67
C LYS A 66 5.83 3.09 9.92
N ALA A 67 6.53 4.23 9.91
CA ALA A 67 7.82 4.34 9.26
C ALA A 67 8.84 3.35 9.85
N GLU A 68 8.86 3.17 11.17
CA GLU A 68 9.76 2.22 11.83
C GLU A 68 9.35 0.76 11.58
N ILE A 69 8.03 0.44 11.64
CA ILE A 69 7.51 -0.91 11.38
C ILE A 69 7.86 -1.38 9.95
N TYR A 70 7.78 -0.48 8.97
CA TYR A 70 8.00 -0.82 7.56
C TYR A 70 9.41 -0.50 7.04
N LYS A 71 10.30 -0.04 7.90
CA LYS A 71 11.66 0.38 7.54
C LYS A 71 12.44 -0.73 6.80
N ASP A 72 12.45 -1.92 7.36
CA ASP A 72 13.18 -3.05 6.78
C ASP A 72 12.59 -3.46 5.42
N ASN A 73 11.25 -3.45 5.31
CA ASN A 73 10.57 -3.74 4.05
C ASN A 73 10.88 -2.68 2.98
N LYS A 74 10.95 -1.40 3.37
CA LYS A 74 11.34 -0.32 2.47
C LYS A 74 12.77 -0.50 1.97
N ILE A 75 13.71 -0.77 2.87
CA ILE A 75 15.13 -1.01 2.54
C ILE A 75 15.26 -2.22 1.60
N ALA A 76 14.54 -3.31 1.89
CA ALA A 76 14.52 -4.50 1.03
C ALA A 76 13.96 -4.20 -0.35
N GLY A 77 12.89 -3.40 -0.43
CA GLY A 77 12.29 -2.97 -1.70
C GLY A 77 13.23 -2.09 -2.52
N GLU A 78 13.86 -1.10 -1.92
CA GLU A 78 14.83 -0.23 -2.58
C GLU A 78 16.04 -1.03 -3.12
N ARG A 79 16.55 -1.97 -2.31
CA ARG A 79 17.63 -2.85 -2.74
C ARG A 79 17.21 -3.72 -3.92
N PHE A 80 16.01 -4.33 -3.84
CA PHE A 80 15.47 -5.14 -4.93
C PHE A 80 15.37 -4.34 -6.23
N LEU A 81 14.83 -3.12 -6.19
CA LEU A 81 14.69 -2.27 -7.37
C LEU A 81 16.05 -1.89 -7.97
N ASN A 82 17.03 -1.55 -7.14
CA ASN A 82 18.38 -1.23 -7.59
C ASN A 82 19.08 -2.42 -8.25
N GLU A 83 18.97 -3.59 -7.65
CA GLU A 83 19.54 -4.83 -8.20
C GLU A 83 18.79 -5.23 -9.50
N ASN A 84 17.48 -5.07 -9.53
CA ASN A 84 16.67 -5.44 -10.69
C ASN A 84 16.90 -4.54 -11.89
N ALA A 85 17.11 -3.23 -11.67
CA ALA A 85 17.42 -2.26 -12.72
C ALA A 85 18.67 -2.64 -13.55
N SER A 86 19.62 -3.35 -12.92
CA SER A 86 20.87 -3.80 -13.57
C SER A 86 20.73 -5.09 -14.37
N LYS A 87 19.56 -5.75 -14.34
CA LYS A 87 19.35 -7.01 -15.02
C LYS A 87 19.12 -6.83 -16.53
N PRO A 88 19.59 -7.73 -17.37
CA PRO A 88 19.38 -7.65 -18.82
C PRO A 88 17.90 -7.62 -19.19
N GLY A 89 17.54 -6.68 -20.05
CA GLY A 89 16.17 -6.52 -20.56
C GLY A 89 15.19 -5.86 -19.59
N VAL A 90 15.65 -5.35 -18.46
CA VAL A 90 14.84 -4.53 -17.55
C VAL A 90 14.90 -3.07 -18.00
N HIS A 91 13.75 -2.45 -18.11
CA HIS A 91 13.56 -1.04 -18.41
C HIS A 91 13.03 -0.31 -17.18
N VAL A 92 13.57 0.86 -16.88
CA VAL A 92 13.16 1.70 -15.74
C VAL A 92 12.51 2.96 -16.28
N LEU A 93 11.30 3.26 -15.81
CA LEU A 93 10.55 4.47 -16.18
C LEU A 93 10.85 5.62 -15.22
N PRO A 94 10.56 6.88 -15.62
CA PRO A 94 10.69 8.04 -14.73
C PRO A 94 9.90 7.93 -13.43
N SER A 95 8.78 7.22 -13.43
CA SER A 95 7.98 6.92 -12.23
C SER A 95 8.65 5.94 -11.24
N GLY A 96 9.76 5.31 -11.66
CA GLY A 96 10.41 4.23 -10.91
C GLY A 96 9.83 2.84 -11.18
N LEU A 97 8.76 2.73 -11.98
CA LEU A 97 8.26 1.44 -12.44
C LEU A 97 9.31 0.74 -13.29
N GLN A 98 9.50 -0.56 -13.05
CA GLN A 98 10.41 -1.40 -13.83
C GLN A 98 9.61 -2.48 -14.54
N TYR A 99 9.95 -2.73 -15.79
CA TYR A 99 9.33 -3.79 -16.57
C TYR A 99 10.34 -4.55 -17.42
N LYS A 100 10.00 -5.77 -17.77
CA LYS A 100 10.78 -6.60 -18.70
C LYS A 100 9.81 -7.32 -19.62
N VAL A 101 10.05 -7.22 -20.93
CA VAL A 101 9.33 -8.01 -21.91
C VAL A 101 9.90 -9.42 -21.91
N ILE A 102 9.07 -10.40 -21.59
CA ILE A 102 9.46 -11.82 -21.57
C ILE A 102 9.33 -12.41 -22.99
N LYS A 103 8.24 -12.04 -23.68
CA LYS A 103 7.95 -12.48 -25.06
C LYS A 103 7.32 -11.34 -25.82
N GLU A 104 7.86 -11.02 -26.98
CA GLU A 104 7.26 -10.02 -27.87
C GLU A 104 5.98 -10.59 -28.51
N GLY A 105 4.94 -9.75 -28.51
CA GLY A 105 3.70 -10.06 -29.18
C GLY A 105 3.75 -9.64 -30.67
N ASN A 106 3.04 -10.40 -31.52
CA ASN A 106 2.91 -10.13 -32.94
C ASN A 106 1.46 -9.85 -33.37
N GLY A 107 0.53 -9.80 -32.44
CA GLY A 107 -0.88 -9.54 -32.69
C GLY A 107 -1.23 -8.05 -32.84
N ARG A 108 -2.50 -7.76 -32.94
CA ARG A 108 -3.00 -6.37 -33.05
C ARG A 108 -2.79 -5.63 -31.72
N MET A 109 -2.15 -4.47 -31.80
CA MET A 109 -2.00 -3.58 -30.63
C MET A 109 -3.36 -2.98 -30.23
N PRO A 110 -3.77 -3.10 -28.95
CA PRO A 110 -4.99 -2.47 -28.46
C PRO A 110 -4.86 -0.93 -28.47
N ASN A 111 -5.97 -0.24 -28.68
CA ASN A 111 -6.05 1.20 -28.52
C ASN A 111 -6.59 1.56 -27.13
N ARG A 112 -6.62 2.89 -26.79
CA ARG A 112 -7.06 3.35 -25.47
C ARG A 112 -8.52 2.97 -25.10
N HIS A 113 -9.36 2.56 -26.05
CA HIS A 113 -10.75 2.15 -25.83
C HIS A 113 -10.96 0.65 -25.93
N SER A 114 -9.90 -0.12 -26.14
CA SER A 114 -9.98 -1.57 -26.27
C SER A 114 -10.17 -2.22 -24.88
N LYS A 115 -11.10 -3.14 -24.74
CA LYS A 115 -11.16 -4.04 -23.60
C LYS A 115 -10.20 -5.19 -23.85
N VAL A 116 -9.28 -5.42 -22.91
CA VAL A 116 -8.31 -6.51 -23.00
C VAL A 116 -8.53 -7.49 -21.85
N ARG A 117 -8.42 -8.78 -22.16
CA ARG A 117 -8.37 -9.82 -21.13
C ARG A 117 -6.90 -10.03 -20.78
N VAL A 118 -6.59 -9.94 -19.50
CA VAL A 118 -5.24 -10.18 -18.99
C VAL A 118 -5.28 -11.32 -17.98
N HIS A 119 -4.26 -12.16 -18.06
CA HIS A 119 -3.95 -13.14 -17.04
C HIS A 119 -2.75 -12.60 -16.25
N TYR A 120 -2.88 -12.46 -14.95
CA TYR A 120 -1.84 -11.86 -14.13
C TYR A 120 -1.54 -12.68 -12.88
N ARG A 121 -0.34 -12.52 -12.38
CA ARG A 121 0.15 -13.14 -11.17
C ARG A 121 0.91 -12.11 -10.36
N GLY A 122 0.44 -11.82 -9.15
CA GLY A 122 1.08 -10.92 -8.22
C GLY A 122 1.90 -11.65 -7.18
N SER A 123 3.13 -11.20 -6.94
CA SER A 123 3.98 -11.74 -5.89
C SER A 123 4.75 -10.62 -5.19
N LEU A 124 5.05 -10.83 -3.91
CA LEU A 124 5.96 -9.98 -3.14
C LEU A 124 7.42 -10.27 -3.54
N ILE A 125 8.34 -9.42 -3.09
CA ILE A 125 9.80 -9.58 -3.37
C ILE A 125 10.39 -10.86 -2.76
N ASP A 126 9.75 -11.42 -1.74
CA ASP A 126 10.11 -12.71 -1.13
C ASP A 126 9.55 -13.92 -1.90
N GLY A 127 8.83 -13.67 -3.01
CA GLY A 127 8.21 -14.70 -3.85
C GLY A 127 6.84 -15.17 -3.37
N LYS A 128 6.31 -14.66 -2.27
CA LYS A 128 4.97 -14.99 -1.79
C LYS A 128 3.92 -14.42 -2.75
N GLU A 129 3.11 -15.30 -3.31
CA GLU A 129 2.00 -14.92 -4.18
C GLU A 129 0.84 -14.37 -3.36
N PHE A 130 0.24 -13.28 -3.82
CA PHE A 130 -0.89 -12.65 -3.17
C PHE A 130 -2.13 -12.51 -4.06
N GLU A 131 -1.95 -12.61 -5.37
CA GLU A 131 -3.06 -12.49 -6.30
C GLU A 131 -2.79 -13.28 -7.58
N LEU A 132 -3.79 -14.05 -7.98
CA LEU A 132 -3.86 -14.79 -9.23
C LEU A 132 -5.23 -14.54 -9.82
N GLY A 133 -5.31 -14.19 -11.09
CA GLY A 133 -6.63 -14.00 -11.68
C GLY A 133 -6.64 -13.65 -13.15
N ASP A 134 -7.81 -13.87 -13.71
CA ASP A 134 -8.21 -13.34 -15.00
C ASP A 134 -9.07 -12.10 -14.76
N THR A 135 -8.72 -10.99 -15.32
CA THR A 135 -9.56 -9.81 -15.27
C THR A 135 -9.64 -9.12 -16.62
N PHE A 136 -10.73 -8.41 -16.82
CA PHE A 136 -10.81 -7.43 -17.89
C PHE A 136 -10.33 -6.10 -17.34
N LEU A 137 -9.14 -5.69 -17.72
CA LEU A 137 -8.70 -4.33 -17.44
C LEU A 137 -9.48 -3.40 -18.37
N PRO A 138 -10.29 -2.47 -17.84
CA PRO A 138 -10.69 -1.33 -18.61
C PRO A 138 -9.41 -0.59 -18.98
N THR A 139 -9.23 -0.35 -20.27
CA THR A 139 -8.23 0.61 -20.71
C THR A 139 -8.50 1.91 -19.97
N ILE A 140 -7.45 2.54 -19.51
CA ILE A 140 -7.35 3.79 -18.76
C ILE A 140 -8.60 4.65 -18.93
N ASP A 141 -9.28 4.97 -17.83
CA ASP A 141 -10.48 5.82 -17.85
C ASP A 141 -10.13 7.15 -18.54
N PRO A 142 -10.73 7.46 -19.71
CA PRO A 142 -10.46 8.70 -20.41
C PRO A 142 -10.86 9.96 -19.62
N LYS A 143 -11.55 9.80 -18.48
CA LYS A 143 -11.91 10.87 -17.54
C LYS A 143 -10.80 11.20 -16.53
N ASN A 144 -9.75 10.40 -16.46
CA ASN A 144 -8.62 10.64 -15.55
C ASN A 144 -7.28 10.46 -16.29
N PRO A 145 -6.95 11.35 -17.24
CA PRO A 145 -5.74 11.25 -18.07
C PRO A 145 -4.45 11.46 -17.27
N ASP A 146 -4.52 11.95 -16.02
CA ASP A 146 -3.36 12.39 -15.24
C ASP A 146 -2.64 11.26 -14.49
N LEU A 147 -3.06 10.00 -14.64
CA LEU A 147 -2.47 8.87 -13.91
C LEU A 147 -1.24 8.26 -14.58
N LEU A 148 -1.06 8.44 -15.88
CA LEU A 148 0.09 7.90 -16.62
C LEU A 148 0.60 8.94 -17.64
N SER A 149 1.92 9.05 -17.74
CA SER A 149 2.55 9.79 -18.84
C SER A 149 2.29 9.09 -20.18
N GLU A 150 2.42 9.80 -21.31
CA GLU A 150 2.28 9.20 -22.65
C GLU A 150 3.21 8.00 -22.86
N GLU A 151 4.39 8.05 -22.25
CA GLU A 151 5.39 6.99 -22.31
C GLU A 151 4.95 5.76 -21.50
N GLU A 152 4.41 5.95 -20.30
CA GLU A 152 3.84 4.90 -19.47
C GLU A 152 2.61 4.26 -20.12
N GLU A 153 1.76 5.06 -20.76
CA GLU A 153 0.62 4.59 -21.54
C GLU A 153 1.08 3.71 -22.72
N LEU A 154 2.09 4.14 -23.45
CA LEU A 154 2.65 3.37 -24.57
C LEU A 154 3.22 2.03 -24.10
N ILE A 155 3.86 2.02 -22.95
CA ILE A 155 4.44 0.81 -22.36
C ILE A 155 3.34 -0.12 -21.85
N MET A 156 2.32 0.40 -21.19
CA MET A 156 1.16 -0.40 -20.78
C MET A 156 0.47 -1.03 -21.98
N ARG A 157 0.36 -0.32 -23.11
CA ARG A 157 -0.15 -0.89 -24.36
C ARG A 157 0.74 -2.01 -24.91
N LYS A 158 2.07 -1.84 -24.87
CA LYS A 158 3.01 -2.89 -25.29
C LYS A 158 2.95 -4.11 -24.39
N LEU A 159 2.82 -3.91 -23.06
CA LEU A 159 2.63 -5.00 -22.10
C LEU A 159 1.32 -5.75 -22.36
N GLN A 160 0.23 -5.04 -22.56
CA GLN A 160 -1.07 -5.64 -22.93
C GLN A 160 -0.97 -6.43 -24.22
N HIS A 161 -0.21 -5.95 -25.19
CA HIS A 161 0.03 -6.65 -26.45
C HIS A 161 0.81 -7.97 -26.27
N SER A 162 1.80 -8.01 -25.38
CA SER A 162 2.56 -9.22 -25.11
C SER A 162 1.75 -10.29 -24.36
N PHE A 163 0.71 -9.91 -23.62
CA PHE A 163 -0.18 -10.86 -22.93
C PHE A 163 -1.23 -11.50 -23.85
N LEU A 164 -1.63 -10.81 -24.94
CA LEU A 164 -2.67 -11.31 -25.86
C LEU A 164 -2.19 -12.37 -26.84
N THR A 165 -0.90 -12.64 -26.91
CA THR A 165 -0.29 -13.58 -27.88
C THR A 165 0.24 -14.86 -27.26
N SER A 166 -0.11 -15.14 -25.99
CA SER A 166 0.27 -16.38 -25.31
C SER A 166 -0.90 -17.36 -25.30
N ASP A 167 -1.20 -17.98 -26.46
CA ASP A 167 -1.90 -19.24 -26.62
C ASP A 167 -0.90 -20.31 -27.02
#